data_1f7ab35da1d9854ef214635714e494c0
#
_entry.id   1f7ab35da1d9854ef214635714e494c0
#
_cell.length_a   1.000
_cell.length_b   1.000
_cell.length_c   1.000
_cell.angle_alpha   90.00
_cell.angle_beta   90.00
_cell.angle_gamma   90.00
#
_symmetry.space_group_name_H-M   'P 1'
#
loop_
_entity.id
_entity.type
_entity.pdbx_description
1 polymer ?
#
loop_
_entity_poly.entity_id
_entity_poly.type
_entity_poly.pdbx_seq_one_letter_code
_entity_poly.pdbx_strand_id
1 'polypeptide(L)'
;MITLFLMSKKGLLVLESLINNGYTDIIDKVVCARDTSIPNDYYEEIKNTCQENKILFYDKSERYRVSSKFAFAVSWRWILKLNKAKLIIFHDSLLPKYRGFNPLVSCLLNREKEIGVTALFASKEFDTGPIIMQSSSRISYPIKLSKAIDVISKNYIVLCLEMASKIKCNIEIDSEPQDENKATYSIWRDEEDYRIDWNQSADDICLHVDSLGYPYLGASCYIDGKKIRVFEVEKYENLNIENRMPGKLILKKRGLPVVVCGQGLIKIKSAVYADSKEPVFPTKKYRLRFT
;
A
#
# COMPACT_ATOMS: atom_id res chain seq x y z
N MET A 1 -23.52 -3.09 -16.59
CA MET A 1 -22.26 -2.49 -17.08
C MET A 1 -21.56 -1.76 -15.94
N ILE A 2 -20.24 -1.86 -15.90
CA ILE A 2 -19.36 -1.30 -14.87
C ILE A 2 -18.26 -0.48 -15.55
N THR A 3 -18.00 0.73 -15.08
CA THR A 3 -16.77 1.47 -15.41
C THR A 3 -15.76 1.21 -14.30
N LEU A 4 -14.54 0.81 -14.66
CA LEU A 4 -13.46 0.50 -13.71
C LEU A 4 -12.47 1.66 -13.65
N PHE A 5 -12.23 2.19 -12.46
CA PHE A 5 -11.15 3.15 -12.16
C PHE A 5 -10.04 2.40 -11.45
N LEU A 6 -8.94 2.14 -12.14
CA LEU A 6 -7.90 1.22 -11.70
C LEU A 6 -6.54 1.88 -11.60
N MET A 7 -5.78 1.52 -10.58
CA MET A 7 -4.37 1.85 -10.43
C MET A 7 -3.61 0.71 -9.75
N SER A 8 -2.30 0.71 -9.92
CA SER A 8 -1.36 -0.18 -9.23
C SER A 8 -1.56 -1.68 -9.52
N LYS A 9 -0.73 -2.50 -8.88
CA LYS A 9 -0.82 -3.97 -8.95
C LYS A 9 -2.23 -4.49 -8.61
N LYS A 10 -2.91 -3.88 -7.63
CA LYS A 10 -4.25 -4.30 -7.21
C LYS A 10 -5.27 -4.10 -8.32
N GLY A 11 -5.19 -2.97 -9.03
CA GLY A 11 -6.05 -2.69 -10.19
C GLY A 11 -5.83 -3.67 -11.33
N LEU A 12 -4.58 -4.00 -11.66
CA LEU A 12 -4.26 -5.01 -12.68
C LEU A 12 -4.84 -6.38 -12.30
N LEU A 13 -4.57 -6.86 -11.09
CA LEU A 13 -5.04 -8.17 -10.64
C LEU A 13 -6.57 -8.29 -10.61
N VAL A 14 -7.26 -7.21 -10.26
CA VAL A 14 -8.73 -7.15 -10.32
C VAL A 14 -9.21 -7.25 -11.77
N LEU A 15 -8.62 -6.48 -12.70
CA LEU A 15 -8.98 -6.53 -14.13
C LEU A 15 -8.78 -7.92 -14.71
N GLU A 16 -7.61 -8.51 -14.52
CA GLU A 16 -7.29 -9.87 -14.97
C GLU A 16 -8.27 -10.90 -14.40
N SER A 17 -8.59 -10.77 -13.10
CA SER A 17 -9.54 -11.70 -12.46
C SER A 17 -10.95 -11.55 -13.00
N LEU A 18 -11.43 -10.34 -13.27
CA LEU A 18 -12.73 -10.13 -13.89
C LEU A 18 -12.79 -10.75 -15.29
N ILE A 19 -11.75 -10.57 -16.09
CA ILE A 19 -11.64 -11.15 -17.44
C ILE A 19 -11.63 -12.68 -17.37
N ASN A 20 -10.75 -13.25 -16.55
CA ASN A 20 -10.57 -14.70 -16.42
C ASN A 20 -11.81 -15.43 -15.88
N ASN A 21 -12.69 -14.71 -15.17
CA ASN A 21 -13.96 -15.26 -14.67
C ASN A 21 -15.17 -14.91 -15.55
N GLY A 22 -14.94 -14.42 -16.78
CA GLY A 22 -16.01 -14.24 -17.77
C GLY A 22 -16.90 -13.02 -17.51
N TYR A 23 -16.36 -11.96 -16.91
CA TYR A 23 -17.07 -10.70 -16.66
C TYR A 23 -16.73 -9.59 -17.67
N THR A 24 -15.99 -9.90 -18.75
CA THR A 24 -15.61 -8.91 -19.77
C THR A 24 -16.83 -8.23 -20.39
N ASP A 25 -17.93 -8.96 -20.57
CA ASP A 25 -19.18 -8.49 -21.16
C ASP A 25 -19.90 -7.40 -20.34
N ILE A 26 -19.61 -7.30 -19.05
CA ILE A 26 -20.20 -6.25 -18.21
C ILE A 26 -19.24 -5.07 -17.95
N ILE A 27 -18.00 -5.13 -18.43
CA ILE A 27 -17.05 -4.01 -18.34
C ILE A 27 -17.32 -3.03 -19.48
N ASP A 28 -17.77 -1.82 -19.15
CA ASP A 28 -18.00 -0.74 -20.13
C ASP A 28 -16.66 -0.14 -20.59
N LYS A 29 -15.80 0.19 -19.65
CA LYS A 29 -14.46 0.75 -19.89
C LYS A 29 -13.59 0.70 -18.63
N VAL A 30 -12.30 0.88 -18.85
CA VAL A 30 -11.30 1.10 -17.81
C VAL A 30 -10.78 2.55 -17.93
N VAL A 31 -10.71 3.23 -16.81
CA VAL A 31 -10.00 4.51 -16.66
C VAL A 31 -8.80 4.26 -15.74
N CYS A 32 -7.61 4.56 -16.21
CA CYS A 32 -6.38 4.36 -15.46
C CYS A 32 -5.61 5.67 -15.28
N ALA A 33 -4.78 5.75 -14.25
CA ALA A 33 -3.93 6.89 -14.00
C ALA A 33 -2.52 6.45 -13.64
N ARG A 34 -1.53 7.25 -14.01
CA ARG A 34 -0.13 7.07 -13.63
C ARG A 34 0.09 7.36 -12.15
N ASP A 35 1.02 6.63 -11.55
CA ASP A 35 1.56 6.89 -10.23
C ASP A 35 3.07 7.02 -10.29
N THR A 36 3.57 8.24 -10.47
CA THR A 36 5.01 8.52 -10.55
C THR A 36 5.74 8.39 -9.21
N SER A 37 5.02 8.15 -8.11
CA SER A 37 5.62 8.01 -6.78
C SER A 37 6.16 6.60 -6.50
N ILE A 38 5.87 5.62 -7.37
CA ILE A 38 6.32 4.23 -7.24
C ILE A 38 7.07 3.78 -8.50
N PRO A 39 8.03 2.84 -8.38
CA PRO A 39 8.85 2.40 -9.51
C PRO A 39 8.07 1.72 -10.63
N ASN A 40 7.03 0.95 -10.30
CA ASN A 40 6.12 0.33 -11.27
C ASN A 40 4.68 0.61 -10.87
N ASP A 41 3.97 1.38 -11.68
CA ASP A 41 2.58 1.78 -11.46
C ASP A 41 1.57 0.85 -12.13
N TYR A 42 2.03 -0.12 -12.91
CA TYR A 42 1.22 -1.09 -13.65
C TYR A 42 0.27 -0.47 -14.69
N TYR A 43 0.51 0.76 -15.10
CA TYR A 43 -0.33 1.46 -16.06
C TYR A 43 -0.27 0.81 -17.45
N GLU A 44 0.93 0.50 -17.95
CA GLU A 44 1.08 -0.12 -19.27
C GLU A 44 0.51 -1.54 -19.29
N GLU A 45 0.69 -2.30 -18.22
CA GLU A 45 0.13 -3.64 -18.09
C GLU A 45 -1.40 -3.59 -18.12
N ILE A 46 -2.04 -2.67 -17.37
CA ILE A 46 -3.50 -2.49 -17.40
C ILE A 46 -3.96 -2.08 -18.81
N LYS A 47 -3.24 -1.17 -19.48
CA LYS A 47 -3.55 -0.74 -20.85
C LYS A 47 -3.46 -1.89 -21.85
N ASN A 48 -2.38 -2.66 -21.81
CA ASN A 48 -2.18 -3.81 -22.68
C ASN A 48 -3.25 -4.88 -22.45
N THR A 49 -3.57 -5.21 -21.19
CA THR A 49 -4.65 -6.14 -20.84
C THR A 49 -6.00 -5.68 -21.40
N CYS A 50 -6.30 -4.38 -21.36
CA CYS A 50 -7.51 -3.84 -21.98
C CYS A 50 -7.51 -4.02 -23.49
N GLN A 51 -6.39 -3.73 -24.16
CA GLN A 51 -6.27 -3.85 -25.63
C GLN A 51 -6.45 -5.30 -26.10
N GLU A 52 -5.78 -6.24 -25.44
CA GLU A 52 -5.85 -7.69 -25.74
C GLU A 52 -7.28 -8.22 -25.60
N ASN A 53 -8.05 -7.69 -24.65
CA ASN A 53 -9.42 -8.11 -24.36
C ASN A 53 -10.50 -7.22 -24.99
N LYS A 54 -10.12 -6.27 -25.86
CA LYS A 54 -11.01 -5.32 -26.55
C LYS A 54 -11.87 -4.48 -25.61
N ILE A 55 -11.33 -4.15 -24.43
CA ILE A 55 -11.95 -3.27 -23.45
C ILE A 55 -11.55 -1.82 -23.75
N LEU A 56 -12.48 -0.88 -23.75
CA LEU A 56 -12.17 0.52 -23.92
C LEU A 56 -11.30 1.03 -22.76
N PHE A 57 -10.16 1.63 -23.11
CA PHE A 57 -9.22 2.19 -22.16
C PHE A 57 -9.11 3.70 -22.31
N TYR A 58 -9.06 4.40 -21.18
CA TYR A 58 -8.84 5.84 -21.11
C TYR A 58 -7.79 6.17 -20.06
N ASP A 59 -6.89 7.10 -20.39
CA ASP A 59 -6.12 7.78 -19.35
C ASP A 59 -7.02 8.74 -18.56
N LYS A 60 -6.74 8.92 -17.28
CA LYS A 60 -7.49 9.86 -16.41
C LYS A 60 -7.56 11.29 -16.99
N SER A 61 -6.56 11.72 -17.74
CA SER A 61 -6.48 13.05 -18.34
C SER A 61 -7.33 13.20 -19.60
N GLU A 62 -7.78 12.11 -20.19
CA GLU A 62 -8.60 12.12 -21.40
C GLU A 62 -10.06 12.44 -21.07
N ARG A 63 -10.81 12.82 -22.10
CA ARG A 63 -12.26 13.03 -21.97
C ARG A 63 -12.98 11.70 -22.10
N TYR A 64 -13.64 11.26 -21.04
CA TYR A 64 -14.51 10.09 -21.05
C TYR A 64 -15.85 10.41 -20.38
N ARG A 65 -16.87 9.65 -20.72
CA ARG A 65 -18.21 9.73 -20.10
C ARG A 65 -18.53 8.41 -19.43
N VAL A 66 -18.90 8.45 -18.15
CA VAL A 66 -19.40 7.28 -17.42
C VAL A 66 -20.90 7.17 -17.67
N SER A 67 -21.29 6.13 -18.41
CA SER A 67 -22.69 5.80 -18.73
C SER A 67 -23.17 4.51 -18.04
N SER A 68 -22.26 3.76 -17.47
CA SER A 68 -22.55 2.54 -16.72
C SER A 68 -23.35 2.81 -15.44
N LYS A 69 -24.16 1.84 -15.01
CA LYS A 69 -24.94 1.92 -13.76
C LYS A 69 -24.06 1.91 -12.52
N PHE A 70 -22.92 1.22 -12.60
CA PHE A 70 -21.95 1.10 -11.51
C PHE A 70 -20.57 1.57 -11.96
N ALA A 71 -19.78 2.02 -11.00
CA ALA A 71 -18.36 2.28 -11.16
C ALA A 71 -17.58 1.68 -9.99
N PHE A 72 -16.42 1.08 -10.24
CA PHE A 72 -15.52 0.56 -9.23
C PHE A 72 -14.28 1.43 -9.14
N ALA A 73 -13.86 1.79 -7.93
CA ALA A 73 -12.62 2.50 -7.65
C ALA A 73 -11.67 1.58 -6.88
N VAL A 74 -10.59 1.13 -7.53
CA VAL A 74 -9.57 0.22 -6.98
C VAL A 74 -8.23 0.93 -6.92
N SER A 75 -7.70 1.15 -5.73
CA SER A 75 -6.48 1.96 -5.51
C SER A 75 -6.53 3.38 -6.10
N TRP A 76 -7.71 3.90 -6.33
CA TRP A 76 -7.93 5.21 -6.92
C TRP A 76 -7.77 6.32 -5.88
N ARG A 77 -7.07 7.40 -6.24
CA ARG A 77 -6.65 8.44 -5.28
C ARG A 77 -7.44 9.74 -5.37
N TRP A 78 -8.29 9.90 -6.40
CA TRP A 78 -8.98 11.17 -6.64
C TRP A 78 -10.49 11.03 -6.41
N ILE A 79 -11.08 12.13 -6.01
CA ILE A 79 -12.54 12.21 -5.88
C ILE A 79 -13.18 12.03 -7.26
N LEU A 80 -14.11 11.11 -7.37
CA LEU A 80 -14.91 10.86 -8.55
C LEU A 80 -16.30 11.47 -8.34
N LYS A 81 -16.65 12.47 -9.18
CA LYS A 81 -17.99 13.05 -9.19
C LYS A 81 -18.79 12.40 -10.32
N LEU A 82 -19.56 11.37 -10.01
CA LEU A 82 -20.36 10.63 -10.97
C LEU A 82 -21.84 10.94 -10.79
N ASN A 83 -22.48 11.50 -11.83
CA ASN A 83 -23.87 11.96 -11.73
C ASN A 83 -24.92 10.83 -11.79
N LYS A 84 -24.58 9.69 -12.41
CA LYS A 84 -25.53 8.61 -12.70
C LYS A 84 -25.11 7.23 -12.20
N ALA A 85 -23.81 6.98 -12.07
CA ALA A 85 -23.29 5.70 -11.64
C ALA A 85 -23.23 5.62 -10.10
N LYS A 86 -23.65 4.48 -9.54
CA LYS A 86 -23.36 4.15 -8.14
C LYS A 86 -21.89 3.78 -8.04
N LEU A 87 -21.11 4.58 -7.32
CA LEU A 87 -19.69 4.37 -7.12
C LEU A 87 -19.47 3.43 -5.94
N ILE A 88 -18.78 2.31 -6.20
CA ILE A 88 -18.29 1.37 -5.19
C ILE A 88 -16.79 1.58 -5.05
N ILE A 89 -16.36 1.92 -3.84
CA ILE A 89 -14.96 2.12 -3.48
C ILE A 89 -14.47 0.85 -2.79
N PHE A 90 -13.23 0.44 -3.10
CA PHE A 90 -12.55 -0.65 -2.39
C PHE A 90 -11.41 -0.04 -1.57
N HIS A 91 -11.59 -0.05 -0.25
CA HIS A 91 -10.69 0.61 0.70
C HIS A 91 -9.82 -0.42 1.44
N ASP A 92 -8.52 -0.13 1.59
CA ASP A 92 -7.48 -1.02 2.14
C ASP A 92 -7.56 -1.20 3.67
N SER A 93 -8.76 -1.25 4.25
CA SER A 93 -8.94 -1.55 5.67
C SER A 93 -10.28 -2.22 5.95
N LEU A 94 -10.45 -2.71 7.16
CA LEU A 94 -11.73 -3.15 7.70
C LEU A 94 -12.43 -1.95 8.35
N LEU A 95 -13.19 -1.20 7.52
CA LEU A 95 -13.96 -0.05 8.02
C LEU A 95 -14.93 -0.47 9.15
N PRO A 96 -15.19 0.42 10.10
CA PRO A 96 -14.88 1.86 10.13
C PRO A 96 -13.47 2.21 10.62
N LYS A 97 -12.57 1.24 10.84
CA LYS A 97 -11.19 1.52 11.23
C LYS A 97 -10.35 1.97 10.04
N TYR A 98 -9.44 2.91 10.28
CA TYR A 98 -8.44 3.39 9.30
C TYR A 98 -9.08 4.04 8.06
N ARG A 99 -10.09 4.89 8.21
CA ARG A 99 -10.58 5.78 7.14
C ARG A 99 -9.45 6.69 6.67
N GLY A 100 -9.42 7.05 5.40
CA GLY A 100 -8.48 8.00 4.84
C GLY A 100 -7.31 7.36 4.11
N PHE A 101 -6.09 7.85 4.33
CA PHE A 101 -4.94 7.55 3.47
C PHE A 101 -4.03 6.46 4.06
N ASN A 102 -3.38 5.68 3.17
CA ASN A 102 -2.38 4.66 3.53
C ASN A 102 -2.83 3.69 4.66
N PRO A 103 -4.08 3.21 4.67
CA PRO A 103 -4.59 2.40 5.78
C PRO A 103 -3.79 1.10 5.97
N LEU A 104 -3.38 0.42 4.88
CA LEU A 104 -2.59 -0.81 4.98
C LEU A 104 -1.27 -0.59 5.75
N VAL A 105 -0.54 0.50 5.44
CA VAL A 105 0.70 0.84 6.16
C VAL A 105 0.41 1.10 7.63
N SER A 106 -0.66 1.83 7.94
CA SER A 106 -1.07 2.10 9.32
C SER A 106 -1.44 0.83 10.08
N CYS A 107 -2.13 -0.12 9.44
CA CYS A 107 -2.41 -1.44 10.00
C CYS A 107 -1.12 -2.21 10.35
N LEU A 108 -0.13 -2.20 9.44
CA LEU A 108 1.16 -2.88 9.68
C LEU A 108 1.93 -2.24 10.83
N LEU A 109 2.05 -0.92 10.86
CA LEU A 109 2.73 -0.19 11.93
C LEU A 109 2.07 -0.40 13.31
N ASN A 110 0.76 -0.59 13.34
CA ASN A 110 0.00 -0.92 14.55
C ASN A 110 0.00 -2.41 14.89
N ARG A 111 0.77 -3.23 14.17
CA ARG A 111 0.86 -4.70 14.38
C ARG A 111 -0.49 -5.39 14.35
N GLU A 112 -1.43 -4.91 13.51
CA GLU A 112 -2.70 -5.61 13.33
C GLU A 112 -2.46 -7.03 12.85
N LYS A 113 -3.18 -7.98 13.42
CA LYS A 113 -3.06 -9.41 13.06
C LYS A 113 -3.92 -9.80 11.87
N GLU A 114 -4.76 -8.88 11.44
CA GLU A 114 -5.68 -9.05 10.34
C GLU A 114 -5.68 -7.78 9.48
N ILE A 115 -5.60 -7.96 8.17
CA ILE A 115 -5.73 -6.90 7.17
C ILE A 115 -6.86 -7.26 6.21
N GLY A 116 -7.51 -6.25 5.64
CA GLY A 116 -8.63 -6.53 4.76
C GLY A 116 -8.99 -5.36 3.86
N VAL A 117 -10.02 -5.59 3.06
CA VAL A 117 -10.61 -4.63 2.14
C VAL A 117 -12.08 -4.48 2.46
N THR A 118 -12.57 -3.26 2.42
CA THR A 118 -13.99 -2.95 2.49
C THR A 118 -14.47 -2.44 1.14
N ALA A 119 -15.51 -3.07 0.58
CA ALA A 119 -16.32 -2.51 -0.49
C ALA A 119 -17.43 -1.66 0.15
N LEU A 120 -17.52 -0.39 -0.24
CA LEU A 120 -18.51 0.55 0.28
C LEU A 120 -19.08 1.41 -0.84
N PHE A 121 -20.28 1.92 -0.68
CA PHE A 121 -20.77 2.98 -1.55
C PHE A 121 -20.09 4.30 -1.21
N ALA A 122 -19.77 5.07 -2.24
CA ALA A 122 -19.25 6.43 -2.04
C ALA A 122 -20.27 7.31 -1.30
N SER A 123 -19.76 8.14 -0.42
CA SER A 123 -20.51 9.18 0.29
C SER A 123 -19.89 10.55 0.07
N LYS A 124 -20.43 11.56 0.73
CA LYS A 124 -19.93 12.94 0.60
C LYS A 124 -18.55 13.11 1.22
N GLU A 125 -18.28 12.40 2.30
CA GLU A 125 -16.99 12.42 3.02
C GLU A 125 -16.21 11.14 2.75
N PHE A 126 -14.88 11.20 2.87
CA PHE A 126 -14.01 10.06 2.58
C PHE A 126 -14.31 8.87 3.48
N ASP A 127 -14.51 7.71 2.86
CA ASP A 127 -14.61 6.39 3.46
C ASP A 127 -15.70 6.26 4.55
N THR A 128 -16.71 7.15 4.55
CA THR A 128 -17.82 7.15 5.51
C THR A 128 -19.10 6.52 4.95
N GLY A 129 -19.12 6.11 3.69
CA GLY A 129 -20.28 5.51 3.05
C GLY A 129 -20.66 4.15 3.64
N PRO A 130 -21.89 3.67 3.36
CA PRO A 130 -22.34 2.40 3.90
C PRO A 130 -21.54 1.23 3.34
N ILE A 131 -21.21 0.28 4.23
CA ILE A 131 -20.42 -0.92 3.90
C ILE A 131 -21.30 -1.90 3.15
N ILE A 132 -20.79 -2.38 2.01
CA ILE A 132 -21.43 -3.43 1.23
C ILE A 132 -20.94 -4.80 1.70
N MET A 133 -19.63 -4.98 1.77
CA MET A 133 -19.00 -6.24 2.12
C MET A 133 -17.54 -6.01 2.54
N GLN A 134 -17.03 -6.92 3.34
CA GLN A 134 -15.62 -6.92 3.76
C GLN A 134 -15.00 -8.30 3.49
N SER A 135 -13.72 -8.30 3.15
CA SER A 135 -12.90 -9.50 3.05
C SER A 135 -11.60 -9.27 3.79
N SER A 136 -11.18 -10.25 4.60
CA SER A 136 -10.01 -10.11 5.45
C SER A 136 -9.08 -11.32 5.36
N SER A 137 -7.86 -11.13 5.79
CA SER A 137 -6.84 -12.18 5.88
C SER A 137 -5.97 -11.99 7.11
N ARG A 138 -5.71 -13.08 7.83
CA ARG A 138 -4.74 -13.07 8.94
C ARG A 138 -3.32 -12.98 8.42
N ILE A 139 -2.50 -12.22 9.12
CA ILE A 139 -1.07 -12.07 8.84
C ILE A 139 -0.25 -12.35 10.11
N SER A 140 1.02 -12.64 9.92
CA SER A 140 1.99 -12.79 11.00
C SER A 140 3.23 -11.94 10.72
N TYR A 141 3.85 -11.46 11.77
CA TYR A 141 5.08 -10.66 11.71
C TYR A 141 6.33 -11.51 11.93
N PRO A 142 7.48 -11.16 11.29
CA PRO A 142 7.65 -10.00 10.40
C PRO A 142 6.98 -10.19 9.03
N ILE A 143 6.44 -9.11 8.47
CA ILE A 143 5.87 -9.10 7.12
C ILE A 143 6.30 -7.82 6.39
N LYS A 144 6.81 -7.96 5.18
CA LYS A 144 7.13 -6.81 4.32
C LYS A 144 5.87 -6.28 3.64
N LEU A 145 5.83 -4.96 3.41
CA LEU A 145 4.71 -4.30 2.73
C LEU A 145 4.33 -4.97 1.40
N SER A 146 5.33 -5.33 0.57
CA SER A 146 5.07 -6.03 -0.69
C SER A 146 4.28 -7.32 -0.51
N LYS A 147 4.59 -8.07 0.56
CA LYS A 147 3.85 -9.30 0.88
C LYS A 147 2.45 -9.02 1.42
N ALA A 148 2.30 -7.97 2.24
CA ALA A 148 0.98 -7.53 2.70
C ALA A 148 0.10 -7.07 1.52
N ILE A 149 0.68 -6.39 0.51
CA ILE A 149 -0.01 -6.04 -0.74
C ILE A 149 -0.47 -7.30 -1.49
N ASP A 150 0.36 -8.34 -1.57
CA ASP A 150 -0.04 -9.61 -2.21
C ASP A 150 -1.22 -10.26 -1.48
N VAL A 151 -1.21 -10.22 -0.15
CA VAL A 151 -2.30 -10.77 0.67
C VAL A 151 -3.59 -9.97 0.46
N ILE A 152 -3.53 -8.64 0.57
CA ILE A 152 -4.72 -7.79 0.46
C ILE A 152 -5.29 -7.78 -0.96
N SER A 153 -4.45 -7.97 -1.99
CA SER A 153 -4.90 -8.08 -3.38
C SER A 153 -5.87 -9.24 -3.60
N LYS A 154 -5.72 -10.34 -2.87
CA LYS A 154 -6.67 -11.46 -2.92
C LYS A 154 -8.04 -11.05 -2.38
N ASN A 155 -8.08 -10.22 -1.33
CA ASN A 155 -9.32 -9.69 -0.77
C ASN A 155 -10.02 -8.74 -1.75
N TYR A 156 -9.26 -7.93 -2.49
CA TYR A 156 -9.79 -7.13 -3.60
C TYR A 156 -10.46 -7.98 -4.67
N ILE A 157 -9.79 -9.05 -5.10
CA ILE A 157 -10.31 -9.97 -6.11
C ILE A 157 -11.63 -10.59 -5.65
N VAL A 158 -11.67 -11.11 -4.42
CA VAL A 158 -12.89 -11.72 -3.86
C VAL A 158 -14.06 -10.74 -3.89
N LEU A 159 -13.85 -9.52 -3.40
CA LEU A 159 -14.92 -8.51 -3.35
C LEU A 159 -15.34 -8.04 -4.74
N CYS A 160 -14.39 -7.81 -5.65
CA CYS A 160 -14.71 -7.35 -7.01
C CYS A 160 -15.46 -8.42 -7.80
N LEU A 161 -15.10 -9.70 -7.67
CA LEU A 161 -15.81 -10.80 -8.33
C LEU A 161 -17.23 -10.97 -7.79
N GLU A 162 -17.42 -10.88 -6.46
CA GLU A 162 -18.73 -10.93 -5.85
C GLU A 162 -19.63 -9.77 -6.31
N MET A 163 -19.10 -8.54 -6.35
CA MET A 163 -19.83 -7.39 -6.86
C MET A 163 -20.16 -7.54 -8.36
N ALA A 164 -19.23 -8.03 -9.16
CA ALA A 164 -19.44 -8.27 -10.59
C ALA A 164 -20.54 -9.33 -10.81
N SER A 165 -20.54 -10.40 -10.01
CA SER A 165 -21.55 -11.44 -10.04
C SER A 165 -22.94 -10.88 -9.72
N LYS A 166 -23.09 -10.13 -8.63
CA LYS A 166 -24.37 -9.50 -8.27
C LYS A 166 -24.87 -8.56 -9.37
N ILE A 167 -23.98 -7.76 -9.96
CA ILE A 167 -24.34 -6.83 -11.04
C ILE A 167 -24.75 -7.59 -12.30
N LYS A 168 -24.04 -8.64 -12.69
CA LYS A 168 -24.36 -9.47 -13.87
C LYS A 168 -25.71 -10.17 -13.73
N CYS A 169 -25.99 -10.67 -12.53
CA CYS A 169 -27.26 -11.34 -12.21
C CYS A 169 -28.41 -10.38 -11.83
N ASN A 170 -28.18 -9.05 -11.87
CA ASN A 170 -29.15 -8.04 -11.42
C ASN A 170 -29.64 -8.24 -9.97
N ILE A 171 -28.80 -8.79 -9.12
CA ILE A 171 -29.08 -8.93 -7.69
C ILE A 171 -28.86 -7.56 -7.02
N GLU A 172 -29.75 -7.19 -6.11
CA GLU A 172 -29.62 -5.97 -5.33
C GLU A 172 -28.36 -6.02 -4.45
N ILE A 173 -27.69 -4.88 -4.36
CA ILE A 173 -26.51 -4.72 -3.52
C ILE A 173 -26.93 -3.98 -2.26
N ASP A 174 -27.08 -4.75 -1.18
CA ASP A 174 -27.36 -4.25 0.15
C ASP A 174 -26.13 -3.61 0.77
N SER A 175 -26.34 -2.72 1.72
CA SER A 175 -25.26 -2.06 2.45
C SER A 175 -25.72 -1.59 3.83
N GLU A 176 -24.80 -1.55 4.79
CA GLU A 176 -25.08 -1.17 6.17
C GLU A 176 -24.31 0.11 6.54
N PRO A 177 -24.92 1.03 7.30
CA PRO A 177 -24.23 2.21 7.82
C PRO A 177 -23.03 1.79 8.70
N GLN A 178 -21.99 2.60 8.69
CA GLN A 178 -20.84 2.41 9.59
C GLN A 178 -21.19 2.84 11.02
N ASP A 179 -20.60 2.16 12.00
CA ASP A 179 -20.66 2.57 13.41
C ASP A 179 -19.62 3.67 13.67
N GLU A 180 -20.06 4.92 13.76
CA GLU A 180 -19.20 6.08 13.96
C GLU A 180 -18.38 6.01 15.27
N ASN A 181 -18.88 5.31 16.30
CA ASN A 181 -18.14 5.16 17.57
C ASN A 181 -16.91 4.25 17.44
N LYS A 182 -16.82 3.45 16.38
CA LYS A 182 -15.67 2.58 16.08
C LYS A 182 -14.75 3.15 15.02
N ALA A 183 -15.06 4.32 14.47
CA ALA A 183 -14.28 4.94 13.41
C ALA A 183 -12.91 5.38 13.93
N THR A 184 -11.87 5.02 13.16
CA THR A 184 -10.52 5.53 13.33
C THR A 184 -9.99 6.02 11.99
N TYR A 185 -8.94 6.82 12.02
CA TYR A 185 -8.44 7.49 10.81
C TYR A 185 -6.97 7.19 10.60
N SER A 186 -6.59 7.03 9.34
CA SER A 186 -5.20 7.01 8.90
C SER A 186 -4.92 8.23 8.02
N ILE A 187 -3.72 8.79 8.17
CA ILE A 187 -3.31 10.03 7.52
C ILE A 187 -2.36 9.75 6.35
N TRP A 188 -2.25 10.70 5.43
CA TRP A 188 -1.24 10.67 4.38
C TRP A 188 0.17 10.75 5.00
N ARG A 189 1.15 10.27 4.24
CA ARG A 189 2.56 10.24 4.66
C ARG A 189 3.40 11.04 3.70
N ASP A 190 4.28 11.85 4.24
CA ASP A 190 5.30 12.57 3.51
C ASP A 190 6.71 12.01 3.76
N GLU A 191 7.73 12.75 3.35
CA GLU A 191 9.12 12.31 3.44
C GLU A 191 9.59 12.15 4.90
N GLU A 192 9.08 12.95 5.82
CA GLU A 192 9.48 12.88 7.23
C GLU A 192 8.93 11.61 7.91
N ASP A 193 7.77 11.12 7.47
CA ASP A 193 7.18 9.87 7.97
C ASP A 193 7.98 8.62 7.58
N TYR A 194 8.86 8.71 6.58
CA TYR A 194 9.78 7.63 6.19
C TYR A 194 11.06 7.62 7.03
N ARG A 195 11.31 8.65 7.83
CA ARG A 195 12.56 8.79 8.57
C ARG A 195 12.61 7.81 9.74
N ILE A 196 13.73 7.09 9.85
CA ILE A 196 13.99 6.17 10.97
C ILE A 196 14.29 6.99 12.23
N ASP A 197 13.49 6.79 13.27
CA ASP A 197 13.82 7.26 14.62
C ASP A 197 14.70 6.20 15.31
N TRP A 198 15.99 6.47 15.39
CA TRP A 198 16.96 5.57 15.99
C TRP A 198 16.78 5.39 17.51
N ASN A 199 15.99 6.25 18.18
CA ASN A 199 15.69 6.11 19.61
C ASN A 199 14.64 5.03 19.89
N GLN A 200 13.98 4.54 18.87
CA GLN A 200 13.03 3.42 18.98
C GLN A 200 13.76 2.10 19.24
N SER A 201 12.98 1.06 19.57
CA SER A 201 13.50 -0.31 19.70
C SER A 201 13.92 -0.89 18.35
N ALA A 202 14.81 -1.87 18.37
CA ALA A 202 15.18 -2.63 17.17
C ALA A 202 13.95 -3.29 16.51
N ASP A 203 12.96 -3.73 17.31
CA ASP A 203 11.72 -4.31 16.81
C ASP A 203 10.85 -3.29 16.07
N ASP A 204 10.74 -2.05 16.59
CA ASP A 204 9.95 -1.00 15.96
C ASP A 204 10.63 -0.47 14.71
N ILE A 205 11.96 -0.35 14.71
CA ILE A 205 12.71 0.05 13.51
C ILE A 205 12.59 -1.02 12.42
N CYS A 206 12.69 -2.31 12.75
CA CYS A 206 12.45 -3.38 11.78
C CYS A 206 11.05 -3.30 11.19
N LEU A 207 10.04 -3.12 12.03
CA LEU A 207 8.65 -2.97 11.60
C LEU A 207 8.47 -1.75 10.69
N HIS A 208 9.07 -0.61 11.05
CA HIS A 208 9.03 0.62 10.26
C HIS A 208 9.62 0.39 8.86
N VAL A 209 10.82 -0.21 8.76
CA VAL A 209 11.47 -0.52 7.48
C VAL A 209 10.63 -1.50 6.65
N ASP A 210 10.09 -2.55 7.26
CA ASP A 210 9.27 -3.54 6.55
C ASP A 210 7.94 -2.97 6.06
N SER A 211 7.34 -2.04 6.82
CA SER A 211 6.04 -1.41 6.50
C SER A 211 6.13 -0.30 5.45
N LEU A 212 7.33 0.27 5.22
CA LEU A 212 7.56 1.37 4.29
C LEU A 212 8.44 0.98 3.08
N GLY A 213 8.79 -0.31 2.98
CA GLY A 213 9.61 -0.84 1.90
C GLY A 213 8.89 -0.84 0.55
N TYR A 214 9.47 -1.59 -0.40
CA TYR A 214 8.89 -1.73 -1.74
C TYR A 214 7.38 -2.08 -1.72
N PRO A 215 6.55 -1.45 -2.56
CA PRO A 215 6.86 -0.58 -3.72
C PRO A 215 7.07 0.90 -3.38
N TYR A 216 7.06 1.30 -2.13
CA TYR A 216 7.34 2.67 -1.73
C TYR A 216 8.84 2.96 -1.68
N LEU A 217 9.17 4.18 -1.28
CA LEU A 217 10.54 4.71 -1.35
C LEU A 217 11.53 4.05 -0.38
N GLY A 218 11.03 3.27 0.60
CA GLY A 218 11.84 2.71 1.68
C GLY A 218 12.05 3.70 2.83
N ALA A 219 12.29 3.18 4.03
CA ALA A 219 12.61 4.00 5.18
C ALA A 219 13.86 4.86 4.91
N SER A 220 13.95 6.03 5.50
CA SER A 220 15.04 6.99 5.23
C SER A 220 15.86 7.31 6.46
N CYS A 221 17.10 7.64 6.25
CA CYS A 221 17.99 8.29 7.22
C CYS A 221 19.14 8.97 6.51
N TYR A 222 20.06 9.59 7.25
CA TYR A 222 21.20 10.28 6.70
C TYR A 222 22.52 9.66 7.18
N ILE A 223 23.52 9.64 6.30
CA ILE A 223 24.92 9.31 6.61
C ILE A 223 25.79 10.42 6.00
N ASP A 224 26.61 11.06 6.82
CA ASP A 224 27.48 12.17 6.38
C ASP A 224 26.72 13.24 5.57
N GLY A 225 25.49 13.58 5.99
CA GLY A 225 24.63 14.58 5.33
C GLY A 225 23.95 14.09 4.04
N LYS A 226 24.21 12.84 3.59
CA LYS A 226 23.59 12.27 2.41
C LYS A 226 22.39 11.39 2.82
N LYS A 227 21.24 11.62 2.20
CA LYS A 227 20.04 10.79 2.42
C LYS A 227 20.25 9.41 1.81
N ILE A 228 19.88 8.39 2.57
CA ILE A 228 19.84 7.01 2.12
C ILE A 228 18.43 6.42 2.32
N ARG A 229 18.12 5.39 1.52
CA ARG A 229 16.90 4.59 1.64
C ARG A 229 17.27 3.20 2.15
N VAL A 230 16.62 2.78 3.22
CA VAL A 230 16.83 1.48 3.86
C VAL A 230 15.67 0.57 3.51
N PHE A 231 15.97 -0.59 2.91
CA PHE A 231 14.95 -1.54 2.45
C PHE A 231 14.96 -2.86 3.23
N GLU A 232 16.09 -3.19 3.85
CA GLU A 232 16.20 -4.44 4.58
C GLU A 232 17.08 -4.29 5.81
N VAL A 233 16.54 -4.70 6.94
CA VAL A 233 17.23 -4.76 8.22
C VAL A 233 16.92 -6.08 8.92
N GLU A 234 17.76 -6.46 9.87
CA GLU A 234 17.47 -7.56 10.77
C GLU A 234 17.93 -7.21 12.18
N LYS A 235 17.23 -7.72 13.18
CA LYS A 235 17.71 -7.62 14.57
C LYS A 235 19.06 -8.28 14.70
N TYR A 236 19.91 -7.66 15.50
CA TYR A 236 21.21 -8.20 15.84
C TYR A 236 21.28 -8.51 17.34
N GLU A 237 22.10 -9.49 17.72
CA GLU A 237 22.33 -9.83 19.12
C GLU A 237 22.72 -8.58 19.91
N ASN A 238 22.03 -8.33 21.02
CA ASN A 238 22.26 -7.12 21.80
C ASN A 238 23.60 -7.21 22.54
N LEU A 239 24.24 -6.07 22.67
CA LEU A 239 25.50 -5.91 23.41
C LEU A 239 25.29 -4.98 24.60
N ASN A 240 26.02 -5.22 25.68
CA ASN A 240 26.11 -4.27 26.79
C ASN A 240 26.89 -3.05 26.34
N ILE A 241 26.25 -1.89 26.32
CA ILE A 241 26.83 -0.62 25.89
C ILE A 241 26.69 0.36 27.05
N GLU A 242 27.83 0.76 27.64
CA GLU A 242 27.88 1.63 28.82
C GLU A 242 27.18 2.99 28.57
N ASN A 243 27.51 3.65 27.49
CA ASN A 243 26.91 4.93 27.12
C ASN A 243 26.20 4.75 25.76
N ARG A 244 24.99 4.23 25.81
CA ARG A 244 24.20 3.94 24.60
C ARG A 244 23.85 5.23 23.86
N MET A 245 24.25 5.28 22.61
CA MET A 245 24.03 6.41 21.72
C MET A 245 23.39 5.91 20.41
N PRO A 246 22.07 6.03 20.25
CA PRO A 246 21.37 5.57 19.07
C PRO A 246 21.88 6.20 17.76
N GLY A 247 21.77 5.47 16.67
CA GLY A 247 22.25 5.87 15.35
C GLY A 247 23.75 5.67 15.12
N LYS A 248 24.56 5.29 16.12
CA LYS A 248 25.98 5.02 15.91
C LYS A 248 26.21 3.59 15.40
N LEU A 249 27.09 3.44 14.42
CA LEU A 249 27.65 2.16 14.04
C LEU A 249 28.52 1.64 15.20
N ILE A 250 28.26 0.43 15.69
CA ILE A 250 29.06 -0.21 16.75
C ILE A 250 30.05 -1.24 16.18
N LEU A 251 29.62 -2.01 15.18
CA LEU A 251 30.48 -3.00 14.53
C LEU A 251 30.00 -3.27 13.08
N LYS A 252 30.81 -4.01 12.32
CA LYS A 252 30.44 -4.49 10.98
C LYS A 252 30.50 -6.01 10.92
N LYS A 253 29.52 -6.61 10.27
CA LYS A 253 29.51 -8.05 9.99
C LYS A 253 29.44 -8.27 8.47
N ARG A 254 30.48 -8.86 7.92
CA ARG A 254 30.63 -9.07 6.46
C ARG A 254 30.46 -7.75 5.66
N GLY A 255 31.02 -6.65 6.17
CA GLY A 255 30.95 -5.34 5.54
C GLY A 255 29.64 -4.56 5.76
N LEU A 256 28.64 -5.17 6.39
CA LEU A 256 27.35 -4.55 6.69
C LEU A 256 27.36 -3.91 8.09
N PRO A 257 26.78 -2.73 8.28
CA PRO A 257 26.78 -2.03 9.55
C PRO A 257 25.80 -2.64 10.55
N VAL A 258 26.22 -2.72 11.80
CA VAL A 258 25.36 -2.96 12.95
C VAL A 258 25.24 -1.62 13.69
N VAL A 259 24.01 -1.15 13.88
CA VAL A 259 23.68 0.18 14.38
C VAL A 259 22.98 0.08 15.73
N VAL A 260 23.36 0.97 16.62
CA VAL A 260 22.75 1.10 17.97
C VAL A 260 21.36 1.70 17.84
N CYS A 261 20.35 1.03 18.41
CA CYS A 261 19.01 1.54 18.58
C CYS A 261 18.78 2.01 20.03
N GLY A 262 17.68 2.68 20.33
CA GLY A 262 17.29 3.00 21.70
C GLY A 262 17.27 1.76 22.57
N GLN A 263 16.70 0.67 22.06
CA GLN A 263 16.77 -0.66 22.65
C GLN A 263 17.18 -1.68 21.58
N GLY A 264 18.20 -2.50 21.86
CA GLY A 264 18.70 -3.50 20.93
C GLY A 264 19.62 -2.92 19.84
N LEU A 265 19.91 -3.74 18.85
CA LEU A 265 20.76 -3.43 17.70
C LEU A 265 20.09 -3.93 16.42
N ILE A 266 20.35 -3.27 15.32
CA ILE A 266 19.95 -3.76 13.99
C ILE A 266 21.16 -3.84 13.06
N LYS A 267 21.17 -4.85 12.18
CA LYS A 267 22.07 -4.94 11.05
C LYS A 267 21.34 -4.45 9.79
N ILE A 268 21.88 -3.44 9.10
CA ILE A 268 21.34 -2.99 7.84
C ILE A 268 21.86 -3.89 6.72
N LYS A 269 20.95 -4.56 6.00
CA LYS A 269 21.27 -5.51 4.93
C LYS A 269 21.26 -4.86 3.57
N SER A 270 20.32 -3.94 3.35
CA SER A 270 20.16 -3.26 2.06
C SER A 270 19.81 -1.79 2.26
N ALA A 271 20.62 -0.92 1.66
CA ALA A 271 20.36 0.50 1.57
C ALA A 271 21.02 1.08 0.32
N VAL A 272 20.39 2.13 -0.24
CA VAL A 272 20.90 2.87 -1.39
C VAL A 272 20.93 4.37 -1.10
N TYR A 273 21.81 5.11 -1.77
CA TYR A 273 21.73 6.57 -1.77
C TYR A 273 20.44 7.01 -2.46
N ALA A 274 19.74 7.98 -1.86
CA ALA A 274 18.43 8.40 -2.37
C ALA A 274 18.51 8.98 -3.79
N ASP A 275 19.60 9.68 -4.10
CA ASP A 275 19.80 10.35 -5.39
C ASP A 275 20.32 9.39 -6.47
N SER A 276 21.51 8.79 -6.24
CA SER A 276 22.18 7.95 -7.24
C SER A 276 21.61 6.54 -7.37
N LYS A 277 20.84 6.08 -6.37
CA LYS A 277 20.37 4.69 -6.24
C LYS A 277 21.49 3.66 -6.09
N GLU A 278 22.74 4.10 -5.94
CA GLU A 278 23.86 3.19 -5.72
C GLU A 278 23.84 2.57 -4.32
N PRO A 279 24.30 1.32 -4.17
CA PRO A 279 24.40 0.68 -2.86
C PRO A 279 25.30 1.47 -1.90
N VAL A 280 24.84 1.63 -0.67
CA VAL A 280 25.61 2.27 0.41
C VAL A 280 26.65 1.33 1.00
N PHE A 281 26.36 0.02 1.00
CA PHE A 281 27.18 -1.00 1.63
C PHE A 281 27.64 -2.04 0.61
N PRO A 282 28.81 -2.65 0.81
CA PRO A 282 29.73 -2.53 1.96
C PRO A 282 30.47 -1.18 2.02
N THR A 283 30.78 -0.72 3.23
CA THR A 283 31.58 0.50 3.47
C THR A 283 32.85 0.22 4.22
N LYS A 284 33.93 0.96 3.93
CA LYS A 284 35.19 0.90 4.67
C LYS A 284 35.17 1.74 5.96
N LYS A 285 34.28 2.74 6.07
CA LYS A 285 34.18 3.64 7.21
C LYS A 285 33.68 2.90 8.46
N TYR A 286 34.29 3.18 9.62
CA TYR A 286 33.89 2.66 10.93
C TYR A 286 33.18 3.70 11.80
N ARG A 287 33.52 4.99 11.64
CA ARG A 287 32.88 6.05 12.41
C ARG A 287 31.73 6.63 11.61
N LEU A 288 30.60 5.93 11.65
CA LEU A 288 29.37 6.37 10.99
C LEU A 288 28.29 6.65 12.05
N ARG A 289 27.54 7.71 11.79
CA ARG A 289 26.29 8.02 12.49
C ARG A 289 25.16 8.08 11.47
N PHE A 290 24.11 7.38 11.77
CA PHE A 290 22.84 7.38 11.07
C PHE A 290 21.92 8.38 11.82
N THR A 291 21.36 9.36 11.11
CA THR A 291 20.51 10.42 11.69
C THR A 291 19.20 10.56 10.94
#